data_498547d5a37d769f65185b894e0fa6ba
#
_entry.id   498547d5a37d769f65185b894e0fa6ba
#
_cell.length_a   1.000
_cell.length_b   1.000
_cell.length_c   1.000
_cell.angle_alpha   90.00
_cell.angle_beta   90.00
_cell.angle_gamma   90.00
#
_symmetry.space_group_name_H-M   'P 1'
#
loop_
_entity.id
_entity.type
_entity.pdbx_description
1 polymer ?
#
loop_
_entity_poly.entity_id
_entity_poly.type
_entity_poly.pdbx_seq_one_letter_code
_entity_poly.pdbx_strand_id
1 'polypeptide(L)'
;MKNNCLICSLLFASGIQNAWGAQITDRKANPDQAKPNIILIMCDDMGYGDLGCYGQPYISTPNIDNMAREGMRFTQAYAGSPVSAPSRASLMTGQHTGHRS
;
A
#
# COMPACT_ATOMS: atom_id res chain seq x y z
N MET A 1 47.38 36.64 28.01
CA MET A 1 47.05 35.23 28.23
C MET A 1 45.93 34.91 27.30
N LYS A 2 46.29 34.16 26.30
CA LYS A 2 45.46 33.68 25.19
C LYS A 2 44.89 32.32 25.57
N ASN A 3 43.73 32.02 25.14
CA ASN A 3 43.32 30.72 24.59
C ASN A 3 41.91 30.33 24.97
N ASN A 4 41.24 29.81 23.98
CA ASN A 4 40.11 28.87 24.00
C ASN A 4 38.71 29.42 23.86
N CYS A 5 38.45 29.93 22.67
CA CYS A 5 37.06 30.00 22.17
C CYS A 5 36.96 29.46 20.73
N LEU A 6 37.59 28.31 20.46
CA LEU A 6 37.60 27.68 19.13
C LEU A 6 37.05 26.24 19.10
N ILE A 7 36.50 25.73 20.20
CA ILE A 7 36.01 24.37 20.29
C ILE A 7 34.45 24.27 20.33
N CYS A 8 33.75 25.38 20.51
CA CYS A 8 32.26 25.34 20.55
C CYS A 8 31.57 25.45 19.20
N SER A 9 32.31 25.62 18.09
CA SER A 9 31.68 25.85 16.77
C SER A 9 31.59 24.63 15.87
N LEU A 10 32.04 23.45 16.33
CA LEU A 10 32.08 22.21 15.51
C LEU A 10 31.14 21.12 15.93
N LEU A 11 30.27 21.31 16.93
CA LEU A 11 29.36 20.28 17.43
C LEU A 11 27.87 20.49 17.08
N PHE A 12 27.54 21.49 16.26
CA PHE A 12 26.14 21.74 15.87
C PHE A 12 25.79 21.41 14.41
N ALA A 13 26.70 20.78 13.65
CA ALA A 13 26.47 20.50 12.23
C ALA A 13 26.20 19.04 11.89
N SER A 14 25.96 18.17 12.87
CA SER A 14 25.78 16.72 12.59
C SER A 14 24.49 16.09 13.11
N GLY A 15 23.43 16.85 13.27
CA GLY A 15 22.22 16.36 13.96
C GLY A 15 20.88 16.41 13.22
N ILE A 16 20.78 16.85 11.97
CA ILE A 16 19.47 16.88 11.30
C ILE A 16 19.62 16.47 9.83
N GLN A 17 19.94 15.22 9.58
CA GLN A 17 19.88 14.63 8.23
C GLN A 17 19.37 13.19 8.21
N ASN A 18 18.43 12.83 9.08
CA ASN A 18 17.83 11.49 9.05
C ASN A 18 16.33 11.52 9.27
N ALA A 19 15.63 12.24 8.44
CA ALA A 19 14.20 12.01 8.34
C ALA A 19 13.78 12.27 6.88
N TRP A 20 13.18 11.27 6.26
CA TRP A 20 12.50 11.35 4.96
C TRP A 20 13.32 11.00 3.71
N GLY A 21 14.18 10.06 3.79
CA GLY A 21 14.65 9.32 2.63
C GLY A 21 14.38 7.84 2.83
N ALA A 22 13.16 7.39 2.66
CA ALA A 22 12.91 5.98 2.39
C ALA A 22 13.67 5.68 1.10
N GLN A 23 14.86 5.14 1.23
CA GLN A 23 15.61 4.58 0.11
C GLN A 23 14.71 3.49 -0.45
N ILE A 24 14.03 3.79 -1.54
CA ILE A 24 13.51 2.77 -2.43
C ILE A 24 14.77 2.09 -2.96
N THR A 25 15.24 1.11 -2.22
CA THR A 25 16.27 0.21 -2.74
C THR A 25 15.62 -0.48 -3.92
N ASP A 26 16.06 -0.11 -5.09
CA ASP A 26 15.75 -0.79 -6.33
C ASP A 26 16.17 -2.26 -6.12
N ARG A 27 15.21 -3.09 -5.69
CA ARG A 27 15.44 -4.53 -5.52
C ARG A 27 15.64 -5.06 -6.92
N LYS A 28 16.89 -5.07 -7.35
CA LYS A 28 17.30 -5.78 -8.55
C LYS A 28 16.70 -7.19 -8.47
N ALA A 29 15.67 -7.43 -9.27
CA ALA A 29 14.98 -8.71 -9.25
C ALA A 29 16.03 -9.82 -9.47
N ASN A 30 16.18 -10.67 -8.47
CA ASN A 30 17.05 -11.82 -8.58
C ASN A 30 16.39 -12.75 -9.62
N PRO A 31 17.03 -13.04 -10.77
CA PRO A 31 16.45 -13.87 -11.83
C PRO A 31 16.13 -15.29 -11.37
N ASP A 32 16.74 -15.75 -10.29
CA ASP A 32 16.51 -17.09 -9.70
C ASP A 32 15.38 -17.11 -8.67
N GLN A 33 14.74 -15.98 -8.39
CA GLN A 33 13.63 -15.95 -7.45
C GLN A 33 12.37 -16.46 -8.18
N ALA A 34 11.84 -17.61 -7.74
CA ALA A 34 10.60 -18.17 -8.25
C ALA A 34 9.50 -17.09 -8.24
N LYS A 35 8.82 -16.89 -9.36
CA LYS A 35 7.73 -15.92 -9.46
C LYS A 35 6.64 -16.27 -8.44
N PRO A 36 6.12 -15.30 -7.69
CA PRO A 36 5.08 -15.58 -6.72
C PRO A 36 3.78 -16.04 -7.41
N ASN A 37 3.04 -16.92 -6.75
CA ASN A 37 1.67 -17.21 -7.14
C ASN A 37 0.78 -16.02 -6.73
N ILE A 38 -0.12 -15.62 -7.62
CA ILE A 38 -1.08 -14.54 -7.38
C ILE A 38 -2.48 -15.13 -7.41
N ILE A 39 -3.22 -14.95 -6.31
CA ILE A 39 -4.63 -15.33 -6.20
C ILE A 39 -5.43 -14.03 -6.10
N LEU A 40 -6.30 -13.79 -7.08
CA LEU A 40 -7.23 -12.67 -7.06
C LEU A 40 -8.62 -13.19 -6.69
N ILE A 41 -9.18 -12.65 -5.61
CA ILE A 41 -10.54 -12.94 -5.17
C ILE A 41 -11.36 -11.66 -5.33
N MET A 42 -12.40 -11.74 -6.14
CA MET A 42 -13.34 -10.63 -6.35
C MET A 42 -14.73 -11.05 -5.86
N CYS A 43 -15.27 -10.27 -4.93
CA CYS A 43 -16.61 -10.47 -4.42
C CYS A 43 -17.62 -9.65 -5.24
N ASP A 44 -18.82 -10.17 -5.41
CA ASP A 44 -19.93 -9.47 -6.05
C ASP A 44 -20.78 -8.79 -4.98
N ASP A 45 -21.18 -7.55 -5.25
CA ASP A 45 -22.02 -6.70 -4.39
C ASP A 45 -21.53 -6.54 -2.92
N MET A 46 -20.24 -6.73 -2.65
CA MET A 46 -19.67 -6.50 -1.32
C MET A 46 -19.36 -5.01 -1.13
N GLY A 47 -19.98 -4.41 -0.13
CA GLY A 47 -19.73 -3.03 0.27
C GLY A 47 -18.48 -2.88 1.15
N TYR A 48 -17.95 -1.66 1.23
CA TYR A 48 -16.79 -1.33 2.06
C TYR A 48 -16.99 -1.68 3.54
N GLY A 49 -18.21 -1.48 4.07
CA GLY A 49 -18.54 -1.74 5.46
C GLY A 49 -18.95 -3.17 5.80
N ASP A 50 -18.83 -4.13 4.87
CA ASP A 50 -19.30 -5.51 5.08
C ASP A 50 -18.26 -6.40 5.76
N LEU A 51 -17.03 -5.92 5.88
CA LEU A 51 -15.92 -6.66 6.51
C LEU A 51 -15.56 -6.08 7.88
N GLY A 52 -15.21 -6.95 8.83
CA GLY A 52 -14.80 -6.57 10.18
C GLY A 52 -13.62 -5.61 10.18
N CYS A 53 -12.62 -5.82 9.33
CA CYS A 53 -11.45 -4.95 9.19
C CYS A 53 -11.78 -3.53 8.69
N TYR A 54 -12.98 -3.32 8.16
CA TYR A 54 -13.50 -2.00 7.77
C TYR A 54 -14.62 -1.49 8.68
N GLY A 55 -14.88 -2.18 9.81
CA GLY A 55 -15.77 -1.68 10.84
C GLY A 55 -17.16 -2.30 10.88
N GLN A 56 -17.37 -3.46 10.21
CA GLN A 56 -18.62 -4.21 10.33
C GLN A 56 -18.85 -4.72 11.77
N PRO A 57 -19.92 -4.28 12.47
CA PRO A 57 -20.11 -4.64 13.88
C PRO A 57 -20.90 -5.95 14.09
N TYR A 58 -21.64 -6.43 13.09
CA TYR A 58 -22.60 -7.51 13.25
C TYR A 58 -22.13 -8.83 12.68
N ILE A 59 -21.31 -8.80 11.62
CA ILE A 59 -20.84 -9.98 10.92
C ILE A 59 -19.36 -10.17 11.20
N SER A 60 -19.00 -11.34 11.68
CA SER A 60 -17.60 -11.68 11.95
C SER A 60 -16.93 -12.22 10.69
N THR A 61 -15.79 -11.64 10.31
CA THR A 61 -15.00 -12.04 9.14
C THR A 61 -13.54 -12.36 9.52
N PRO A 62 -13.31 -13.29 10.48
CA PRO A 62 -12.02 -13.44 11.15
C PRO A 62 -10.87 -13.79 10.20
N ASN A 63 -11.11 -14.56 9.16
CA ASN A 63 -10.08 -14.95 8.20
C ASN A 63 -9.64 -13.76 7.33
N ILE A 64 -10.61 -12.96 6.86
CA ILE A 64 -10.32 -11.77 6.06
C ILE A 64 -9.68 -10.68 6.94
N ASP A 65 -10.16 -10.53 8.17
CA ASP A 65 -9.59 -9.59 9.13
C ASP A 65 -8.14 -9.94 9.47
N ASN A 66 -7.83 -11.23 9.55
CA ASN A 66 -6.47 -11.71 9.74
C ASN A 66 -5.59 -11.38 8.53
N MET A 67 -6.08 -11.64 7.31
CA MET A 67 -5.36 -11.25 6.09
C MET A 67 -5.09 -9.74 6.04
N ALA A 68 -6.06 -8.92 6.43
CA ALA A 68 -5.89 -7.47 6.48
C ALA A 68 -4.86 -7.02 7.52
N ARG A 69 -4.71 -7.76 8.61
CA ARG A 69 -3.74 -7.49 9.68
C ARG A 69 -2.32 -7.89 9.27
N GLU A 70 -2.17 -9.00 8.57
CA GLU A 70 -0.88 -9.54 8.14
C GLU A 70 -0.38 -8.93 6.82
N GLY A 71 -1.28 -8.38 6.01
CA GLY A 71 -1.01 -7.82 4.71
C GLY A 71 -1.20 -6.31 4.63
N MET A 72 -1.59 -5.85 3.46
CA MET A 72 -1.86 -4.44 3.19
C MET A 72 -3.37 -4.22 3.04
N ARG A 73 -3.91 -3.28 3.80
CA ARG A 73 -5.31 -2.85 3.72
C ARG A 73 -5.40 -1.48 3.03
N PHE A 74 -6.16 -1.42 1.95
CA PHE A 74 -6.42 -0.18 1.24
C PHE A 74 -7.66 0.50 1.81
N THR A 75 -7.54 1.74 2.24
CA THR A 75 -8.65 2.54 2.75
C THR A 75 -9.33 3.38 1.66
N GLN A 76 -8.69 3.51 0.51
CA GLN A 76 -9.16 4.28 -0.64
C GLN A 76 -8.89 3.49 -1.93
N ALA A 77 -9.67 2.43 -2.15
CA ALA A 77 -9.61 1.64 -3.36
C ALA A 77 -11.03 1.55 -3.96
N TYR A 78 -11.14 1.82 -5.24
CA TYR A 78 -12.42 1.92 -5.91
C TYR A 78 -12.47 1.00 -7.13
N ALA A 79 -13.64 0.43 -7.39
CA ALA A 79 -13.91 -0.30 -8.62
C ALA A 79 -13.93 0.66 -9.82
N GLY A 80 -13.62 0.16 -11.01
CA GLY A 80 -13.59 0.95 -12.23
C GLY A 80 -14.97 1.44 -12.70
N SER A 81 -16.06 0.90 -12.13
CA SER A 81 -17.43 1.30 -12.40
C SER A 81 -18.34 0.87 -11.25
N PRO A 82 -19.46 1.56 -11.00
CA PRO A 82 -20.45 1.16 -9.99
C PRO A 82 -21.27 -0.07 -10.40
N VAL A 83 -21.16 -0.52 -11.65
CA VAL A 83 -21.88 -1.68 -12.16
C VAL A 83 -20.88 -2.82 -12.44
N SER A 84 -21.29 -4.05 -12.09
CA SER A 84 -20.45 -5.26 -12.14
C SER A 84 -19.82 -5.51 -13.52
N ALA A 85 -20.60 -5.50 -14.61
CA ALA A 85 -20.11 -5.84 -15.94
C ALA A 85 -18.97 -4.91 -16.43
N PRO A 86 -19.11 -3.57 -16.43
CA PRO A 86 -18.03 -2.70 -16.84
C PRO A 86 -16.85 -2.68 -15.86
N SER A 87 -17.10 -2.88 -14.56
CA SER A 87 -16.03 -2.99 -13.57
C SER A 87 -15.16 -4.22 -13.83
N ARG A 88 -15.76 -5.38 -14.07
CA ARG A 88 -15.03 -6.61 -14.43
C ARG A 88 -14.30 -6.48 -15.75
N ALA A 89 -14.92 -5.84 -16.76
CA ALA A 89 -14.27 -5.60 -18.04
C ALA A 89 -13.00 -4.76 -17.86
N SER A 90 -13.06 -3.68 -17.07
CA SER A 90 -11.88 -2.87 -16.75
C SER A 90 -10.78 -3.67 -16.06
N LEU A 91 -11.14 -4.53 -15.10
CA LEU A 91 -10.18 -5.38 -14.40
C LEU A 91 -9.50 -6.39 -15.35
N MET A 92 -10.29 -7.05 -16.19
CA MET A 92 -9.80 -8.11 -17.10
C MET A 92 -8.98 -7.57 -18.27
N THR A 93 -9.28 -6.36 -18.73
CA THR A 93 -8.61 -5.75 -19.88
C THR A 93 -7.51 -4.76 -19.50
N GLY A 94 -7.50 -4.29 -18.25
CA GLY A 94 -6.64 -3.18 -17.83
C GLY A 94 -7.02 -1.83 -18.46
N GLN A 95 -8.20 -1.73 -19.08
CA GLN A 95 -8.65 -0.53 -19.78
C GLN A 95 -9.71 0.20 -18.96
N HIS A 96 -9.69 1.53 -19.05
CA HIS A 96 -10.72 2.36 -18.44
C HIS A 96 -12.07 2.17 -19.16
N THR A 97 -13.19 2.28 -18.44
CA THR A 97 -14.55 2.09 -18.96
C THR A 97 -14.94 3.03 -20.12
N GLY A 98 -14.24 4.15 -20.27
CA GLY A 98 -14.40 5.07 -21.40
C GLY A 98 -13.65 4.64 -22.68
N HIS A 99 -12.82 3.62 -22.64
CA HIS A 99 -12.20 3.02 -23.82
C HIS A 99 -13.15 1.99 -24.43
N ARG A 100 -14.09 2.44 -25.23
CA ARG A 100 -14.85 1.60 -26.15
C ARG A 100 -14.34 1.87 -27.55
N SER A 101 -13.64 0.90 -28.10
CA SER A 101 -13.50 0.76 -29.56
C SER A 101 -14.74 0.10 -30.12
#